data_711298af6984c15d4702ca57649e77ee
#
_entry.id   711298af6984c15d4702ca57649e77ee
#
_cell.length_a   1.000
_cell.length_b   1.000
_cell.length_c   1.000
_cell.angle_alpha   90.00
_cell.angle_beta   90.00
_cell.angle_gamma   90.00
#
_symmetry.space_group_name_H-M   'P 1'
#
loop_
_entity.id
_entity.type
_entity.pdbx_description
1 polymer ?
#
loop_
_entity_poly.entity_id
_entity_poly.type
_entity_poly.pdbx_seq_one_letter_code
_entity_poly.pdbx_strand_id
1 'polypeptide(L)'
;VRKEEVKRVIESLLFVHEHPLTVDNIVKVIGDDVGKKEIKETLMELLAEYQGMGRSFQLVEVDGGYQFRTKSAYARWIKNLRRVKPTRLSQSALETLAIIVYRQPIVRAEIEHIRGVDSGWVLNSLLEKGLIKILGRKEVAGRPLVYGSSKRFLEIFGLRDLSALPTLQELDALREREGSEQQVEELTEEE
;
A
#
# COMPACT_ATOMS: atom_id res chain seq x y z
N VAL A 1 -23.87 -14.74 -20.24
CA VAL A 1 -22.81 -13.73 -20.53
C VAL A 1 -21.58 -14.48 -20.96
N ARG A 2 -20.94 -14.12 -22.09
CA ARG A 2 -19.73 -14.80 -22.56
C ARG A 2 -18.57 -14.40 -21.64
N LYS A 3 -17.65 -15.32 -21.33
CA LYS A 3 -16.46 -15.07 -20.48
C LYS A 3 -15.67 -13.81 -20.89
N GLU A 4 -15.52 -13.59 -22.19
CA GLU A 4 -14.88 -12.39 -22.74
C GLU A 4 -15.62 -11.08 -22.42
N GLU A 5 -16.95 -11.13 -22.32
CA GLU A 5 -17.74 -9.97 -21.95
C GLU A 5 -17.57 -9.63 -20.46
N VAL A 6 -17.60 -10.63 -19.58
CA VAL A 6 -17.32 -10.49 -18.15
C VAL A 6 -15.95 -9.86 -17.94
N LYS A 7 -14.93 -10.33 -18.66
CA LYS A 7 -13.57 -9.80 -18.61
C LYS A 7 -13.52 -8.31 -18.97
N ARG A 8 -14.17 -7.91 -20.07
CA ARG A 8 -14.25 -6.51 -20.51
C ARG A 8 -15.02 -5.62 -19.51
N VAL A 9 -16.07 -6.16 -18.90
CA VAL A 9 -16.82 -5.47 -17.85
C VAL A 9 -15.93 -5.23 -16.64
N ILE A 10 -15.25 -6.27 -16.15
CA ILE A 10 -14.33 -6.15 -15.00
C ILE A 10 -13.22 -5.15 -15.30
N GLU A 11 -12.59 -5.23 -16.46
CA GLU A 11 -11.56 -4.29 -16.91
C GLU A 11 -12.08 -2.84 -16.92
N SER A 12 -13.29 -2.61 -17.43
CA SER A 12 -13.92 -1.29 -17.42
C SER A 12 -14.18 -0.77 -16.01
N LEU A 13 -14.67 -1.63 -15.10
CA LEU A 13 -14.91 -1.26 -13.70
C LEU A 13 -13.61 -0.88 -13.00
N LEU A 14 -12.54 -1.66 -13.20
CA LEU A 14 -11.21 -1.39 -12.66
C LEU A 14 -10.58 -0.10 -13.22
N PHE A 15 -10.87 0.24 -14.47
CA PHE A 15 -10.37 1.45 -15.11
C PHE A 15 -11.03 2.72 -14.56
N VAL A 16 -12.32 2.67 -14.28
CA VAL A 16 -13.10 3.83 -13.83
C VAL A 16 -12.97 4.06 -12.32
N HIS A 17 -12.69 3.01 -11.54
CA HIS A 17 -12.69 3.08 -10.09
C HIS A 17 -11.35 3.60 -9.53
N GLU A 18 -11.41 4.65 -8.69
CA GLU A 18 -10.23 5.32 -8.13
C GLU A 18 -9.53 4.52 -7.03
N HIS A 19 -10.27 3.67 -6.31
CA HIS A 19 -9.76 2.85 -5.20
C HIS A 19 -9.66 1.36 -5.59
N PRO A 20 -8.91 0.53 -4.84
CA PRO A 20 -8.91 -0.91 -5.08
C PRO A 20 -10.32 -1.51 -5.03
N LEU A 21 -10.70 -2.25 -6.06
CA LEU A 21 -12.03 -2.84 -6.19
C LEU A 21 -11.99 -4.30 -5.75
N THR A 22 -12.72 -4.64 -4.68
CA THR A 22 -12.75 -6.00 -4.15
C THR A 22 -13.61 -6.93 -5.01
N VAL A 23 -13.35 -8.24 -4.97
CA VAL A 23 -14.18 -9.24 -5.65
C VAL A 23 -15.64 -9.12 -5.26
N ASP A 24 -15.93 -8.88 -3.96
CA ASP A 24 -17.31 -8.75 -3.47
C ASP A 24 -18.03 -7.51 -4.04
N ASN A 25 -17.30 -6.43 -4.26
CA ASN A 25 -17.84 -5.25 -4.92
C ASN A 25 -18.12 -5.51 -6.41
N ILE A 26 -17.23 -6.23 -7.09
CA ILE A 26 -17.43 -6.62 -8.49
C ILE A 26 -18.66 -7.53 -8.63
N VAL A 27 -18.81 -8.53 -7.76
CA VAL A 27 -20.01 -9.39 -7.71
C VAL A 27 -21.29 -8.55 -7.57
N LYS A 28 -21.30 -7.58 -6.65
CA LYS A 28 -22.48 -6.70 -6.44
C LYS A 28 -22.84 -5.88 -7.68
N VAL A 29 -21.85 -5.47 -8.46
CA VAL A 29 -22.06 -4.64 -9.66
C VAL A 29 -22.51 -5.48 -10.85
N ILE A 30 -21.92 -6.66 -11.06
CA ILE A 30 -22.23 -7.55 -12.19
C ILE A 30 -23.56 -8.29 -11.93
N GLY A 31 -23.91 -8.55 -10.66
CA GLY A 31 -25.09 -9.32 -10.28
C GLY A 31 -24.85 -10.82 -10.23
N ASP A 32 -25.95 -11.57 -10.04
CA ASP A 32 -25.91 -13.01 -9.79
C ASP A 32 -25.60 -13.88 -11.03
N ASP A 33 -25.52 -13.26 -12.21
CA ASP A 33 -25.26 -13.97 -13.48
C ASP A 33 -23.83 -14.52 -13.57
N VAL A 34 -22.90 -14.04 -12.74
CA VAL A 34 -21.48 -14.43 -12.73
C VAL A 34 -21.03 -14.80 -11.32
N GLY A 35 -20.58 -16.02 -11.16
CA GLY A 35 -20.15 -16.54 -9.85
C GLY A 35 -18.84 -15.89 -9.35
N LYS A 36 -18.74 -15.73 -8.02
CA LYS A 36 -17.50 -15.18 -7.35
C LYS A 36 -16.22 -15.92 -7.79
N LYS A 37 -16.30 -17.21 -8.08
CA LYS A 37 -15.16 -18.02 -8.55
C LYS A 37 -14.71 -17.57 -9.93
N GLU A 38 -15.65 -17.39 -10.86
CA GLU A 38 -15.38 -16.95 -12.23
C GLU A 38 -14.75 -15.55 -12.26
N ILE A 39 -15.24 -14.63 -11.41
CA ILE A 39 -14.67 -13.28 -11.27
C ILE A 39 -13.20 -13.37 -10.79
N LYS A 40 -12.90 -14.23 -9.81
CA LYS A 40 -11.52 -14.42 -9.35
C LYS A 40 -10.60 -14.97 -10.43
N GLU A 41 -11.06 -15.98 -11.18
CA GLU A 41 -10.31 -16.57 -12.29
C GLU A 41 -10.05 -15.54 -13.38
N THR A 42 -11.05 -14.72 -13.72
CA THR A 42 -10.93 -13.62 -14.69
C THR A 42 -9.94 -12.55 -14.23
N LEU A 43 -9.94 -12.18 -12.94
CA LEU A 43 -8.97 -11.24 -12.38
C LEU A 43 -7.54 -11.78 -12.42
N MET A 44 -7.35 -13.07 -12.16
CA MET A 44 -6.04 -13.74 -12.30
C MET A 44 -5.54 -13.74 -13.76
N GLU A 45 -6.42 -14.00 -14.71
CA GLU A 45 -6.11 -13.90 -16.14
C GLU A 45 -5.70 -12.47 -16.52
N LEU A 46 -6.44 -11.46 -16.08
CA LEU A 46 -6.11 -10.04 -16.32
C LEU A 46 -4.76 -9.66 -15.69
N LEU A 47 -4.48 -10.09 -14.46
CA LEU A 47 -3.18 -9.85 -13.82
C LEU A 47 -2.02 -10.38 -14.67
N ALA A 48 -2.12 -11.65 -15.13
CA ALA A 48 -1.09 -12.28 -15.96
C ALA A 48 -0.92 -11.56 -17.31
N GLU A 49 -2.02 -11.19 -17.96
CA GLU A 49 -1.98 -10.46 -19.23
C GLU A 49 -1.30 -9.09 -19.11
N TYR A 50 -1.71 -8.31 -18.11
CA TYR A 50 -1.13 -6.97 -17.92
C TYR A 50 0.34 -7.00 -17.49
N GLN A 51 0.80 -8.08 -16.85
CA GLN A 51 2.23 -8.30 -16.57
C GLN A 51 3.02 -8.55 -17.87
N GLY A 52 2.46 -9.35 -18.80
CA GLY A 52 3.12 -9.74 -20.06
C GLY A 52 3.10 -8.68 -21.16
N MET A 53 2.17 -7.74 -21.11
CA MET A 53 1.89 -6.81 -22.23
C MET A 53 2.89 -5.66 -22.45
N GLY A 54 3.93 -5.49 -21.65
CA GLY A 54 4.88 -4.38 -21.83
C GLY A 54 4.28 -2.97 -21.74
N ARG A 55 3.06 -2.80 -21.20
CA ARG A 55 2.35 -1.52 -21.10
C ARG A 55 2.93 -0.63 -20.00
N SER A 56 2.62 0.67 -20.06
CA SER A 56 3.04 1.67 -19.06
C SER A 56 2.27 1.60 -17.73
N PHE A 57 1.20 0.81 -17.67
CA PHE A 57 0.39 0.54 -16.49
C PHE A 57 0.22 -0.97 -16.30
N GLN A 58 -0.15 -1.36 -15.11
CA GLN A 58 -0.31 -2.75 -14.69
C GLN A 58 -1.50 -2.89 -13.76
N LEU A 59 -2.10 -4.07 -13.71
CA LEU A 59 -3.07 -4.44 -12.69
C LEU A 59 -2.31 -4.96 -11.48
N VAL A 60 -2.69 -4.51 -10.28
CA VAL A 60 -2.08 -4.93 -9.02
C VAL A 60 -3.15 -5.27 -7.99
N GLU A 61 -2.82 -6.20 -7.09
CA GLU A 61 -3.64 -6.50 -5.93
C GLU A 61 -3.19 -5.64 -4.74
N VAL A 62 -4.10 -4.83 -4.18
CA VAL A 62 -3.83 -3.88 -3.10
C VAL A 62 -5.04 -3.81 -2.16
N ASP A 63 -4.83 -3.82 -0.84
CA ASP A 63 -5.88 -3.76 0.20
C ASP A 63 -7.01 -4.80 -0.04
N GLY A 64 -6.64 -6.01 -0.43
CA GLY A 64 -7.57 -7.09 -0.74
C GLY A 64 -8.47 -6.84 -1.96
N GLY A 65 -8.16 -5.86 -2.79
CA GLY A 65 -8.82 -5.54 -4.05
C GLY A 65 -7.83 -5.40 -5.19
N TYR A 66 -8.33 -5.01 -6.36
CA TYR A 66 -7.57 -4.86 -7.60
C TYR A 66 -7.65 -3.45 -8.13
N GLN A 67 -6.54 -2.92 -8.65
CA GLN A 67 -6.46 -1.55 -9.18
C GLN A 67 -5.44 -1.45 -10.30
N PHE A 68 -5.73 -0.66 -11.34
CA PHE A 68 -4.72 -0.26 -12.32
C PHE A 68 -3.79 0.79 -11.73
N ARG A 69 -2.49 0.59 -11.92
CA ARG A 69 -1.43 1.54 -11.54
C ARG A 69 -0.43 1.71 -12.65
N THR A 70 0.11 2.91 -12.77
CA THR A 70 1.25 3.19 -13.65
C THR A 70 2.51 2.55 -13.07
N LYS A 71 3.40 2.07 -13.95
CA LYS A 71 4.70 1.53 -13.54
C LYS A 71 5.60 2.67 -13.01
N SER A 72 6.43 2.37 -12.01
CA SER A 72 7.34 3.33 -11.37
C SER A 72 8.31 3.98 -12.37
N ALA A 73 8.71 3.27 -13.41
CA ALA A 73 9.56 3.79 -14.49
C ALA A 73 9.03 5.10 -15.12
N TYR A 74 7.71 5.34 -15.06
CA TYR A 74 7.08 6.54 -15.63
C TYR A 74 6.75 7.62 -14.60
N ALA A 75 7.14 7.42 -13.34
CA ALA A 75 6.78 8.31 -12.23
C ALA A 75 7.28 9.76 -12.43
N ARG A 76 8.46 9.95 -13.05
CA ARG A 76 9.03 11.27 -13.34
C ARG A 76 8.06 12.14 -14.16
N TRP A 77 7.55 11.61 -15.27
CA TRP A 77 6.65 12.34 -16.17
C TRP A 77 5.31 12.63 -15.52
N ILE A 78 4.76 11.66 -14.76
CA ILE A 78 3.48 11.82 -14.05
C ILE A 78 3.58 12.89 -12.96
N LYS A 79 4.69 12.94 -12.21
CA LYS A 79 4.95 14.00 -11.21
C LYS A 79 5.00 15.38 -11.87
N ASN A 80 5.66 15.51 -13.03
CA ASN A 80 5.75 16.76 -13.77
C ASN A 80 4.36 17.22 -14.26
N LEU A 81 3.54 16.30 -14.78
CA LEU A 81 2.18 16.60 -15.24
C LEU A 81 1.30 17.15 -14.09
N ARG A 82 1.35 16.52 -12.93
CA ARG A 82 0.48 16.88 -11.79
C ARG A 82 0.94 18.12 -11.05
N ARG A 83 2.18 18.60 -11.24
CA ARG A 83 2.81 19.70 -10.48
C ARG A 83 2.65 19.59 -8.96
N VAL A 84 2.40 18.39 -8.45
CA VAL A 84 2.18 18.15 -7.02
C VAL A 84 3.54 18.10 -6.33
N LYS A 85 3.75 18.98 -5.34
CA LYS A 85 4.89 18.83 -4.45
C LYS A 85 4.71 17.52 -3.67
N PRO A 86 5.67 16.59 -3.73
CA PRO A 86 5.54 15.33 -3.00
C PRO A 86 5.47 15.62 -1.50
N THR A 87 4.39 15.22 -0.86
CA THR A 87 4.29 15.27 0.60
C THR A 87 5.16 14.15 1.14
N ARG A 88 6.40 14.47 1.50
CA ARG A 88 7.30 13.52 2.14
C ARG A 88 6.93 13.37 3.61
N LEU A 89 6.93 12.15 4.11
CA LEU A 89 6.92 11.91 5.54
C LEU A 89 8.29 12.27 6.10
N SER A 90 8.32 12.94 7.26
CA SER A 90 9.58 13.15 7.97
C SER A 90 10.16 11.81 8.44
N GLN A 91 11.46 11.77 8.73
CA GLN A 91 12.11 10.59 9.29
C GLN A 91 11.38 10.09 10.55
N SER A 92 11.05 11.01 11.46
CA SER A 92 10.28 10.74 12.67
C SER A 92 8.90 10.12 12.38
N ALA A 93 8.21 10.56 11.32
CA ALA A 93 6.92 10.00 10.93
C ALA A 93 7.06 8.59 10.32
N LEU A 94 8.11 8.34 9.54
CA LEU A 94 8.40 7.01 8.99
C LEU A 94 8.73 6.00 10.10
N GLU A 95 9.56 6.37 11.05
CA GLU A 95 9.90 5.53 12.21
C GLU A 95 8.67 5.18 13.04
N THR A 96 7.84 6.19 13.36
CA THR A 96 6.61 5.97 14.13
C THR A 96 5.62 5.09 13.37
N LEU A 97 5.48 5.33 12.08
CA LEU A 97 4.61 4.53 11.21
C LEU A 97 5.09 3.08 11.16
N ALA A 98 6.39 2.84 11.02
CA ALA A 98 6.98 1.51 11.02
C ALA A 98 6.68 0.79 12.36
N ILE A 99 6.93 1.44 13.51
CA ILE A 99 6.62 0.85 14.82
C ILE A 99 5.14 0.44 14.89
N ILE A 100 4.21 1.31 14.48
CA ILE A 100 2.79 1.01 14.52
C ILE A 100 2.47 -0.18 13.61
N VAL A 101 2.95 -0.18 12.40
CA VAL A 101 2.63 -1.20 11.39
C VAL A 101 3.13 -2.59 11.81
N TYR A 102 4.33 -2.68 12.39
CA TYR A 102 4.92 -3.95 12.81
C TYR A 102 4.49 -4.41 14.22
N ARG A 103 4.00 -3.50 15.07
CA ARG A 103 3.65 -3.79 16.47
C ARG A 103 2.17 -3.66 16.80
N GLN A 104 1.34 -3.28 15.81
CA GLN A 104 -0.10 -3.15 16.04
C GLN A 104 -0.75 -4.46 16.54
N PRO A 105 -1.75 -4.34 17.43
CA PRO A 105 -2.33 -3.13 18.03
C PRO A 105 -1.42 -2.54 19.14
N ILE A 106 -1.15 -1.22 19.13
CA ILE A 106 -0.17 -0.56 20.00
C ILE A 106 -0.74 0.76 20.58
N VAL A 107 -0.36 1.12 21.81
CA VAL A 107 -0.73 2.40 22.44
C VAL A 107 0.42 3.40 22.40
N ARG A 108 0.11 4.71 22.56
CA ARG A 108 1.08 5.79 22.51
C ARG A 108 2.28 5.58 23.44
N ALA A 109 2.04 5.18 24.69
CA ALA A 109 3.11 4.96 25.65
C ALA A 109 4.12 3.88 25.22
N GLU A 110 3.65 2.82 24.56
CA GLU A 110 4.51 1.76 24.01
C GLU A 110 5.33 2.28 22.82
N ILE A 111 4.73 3.13 21.97
CA ILE A 111 5.43 3.79 20.85
C ILE A 111 6.54 4.72 21.37
N GLU A 112 6.22 5.56 22.35
CA GLU A 112 7.15 6.50 22.99
C GLU A 112 8.27 5.75 23.72
N HIS A 113 7.97 4.63 24.35
CA HIS A 113 8.99 3.76 24.98
C HIS A 113 10.00 3.23 23.94
N ILE A 114 9.53 2.81 22.77
CA ILE A 114 10.41 2.32 21.69
C ILE A 114 11.22 3.46 21.06
N ARG A 115 10.61 4.62 20.88
CA ARG A 115 11.26 5.78 20.25
C ARG A 115 12.17 6.59 21.19
N GLY A 116 11.93 6.50 22.48
CA GLY A 116 12.62 7.31 23.49
C GLY A 116 12.21 8.79 23.52
N VAL A 117 11.21 9.22 22.73
CA VAL A 117 10.76 10.61 22.58
C VAL A 117 9.24 10.70 22.47
N ASP A 118 8.68 11.89 22.82
CA ASP A 118 7.27 12.19 22.63
C ASP A 118 6.84 11.99 21.18
N SER A 119 5.70 11.34 20.99
CA SER A 119 5.18 11.01 19.65
C SER A 119 3.79 11.60 19.38
N GLY A 120 3.25 12.42 20.26
CA GLY A 120 1.88 12.92 20.16
C GLY A 120 1.62 13.69 18.86
N TRP A 121 2.50 14.63 18.50
CA TRP A 121 2.36 15.39 17.25
C TRP A 121 2.47 14.51 16.01
N VAL A 122 3.39 13.57 16.02
CA VAL A 122 3.60 12.63 14.89
C VAL A 122 2.39 11.73 14.70
N LEU A 123 1.82 11.20 15.80
CA LEU A 123 0.60 10.38 15.76
C LEU A 123 -0.57 11.16 15.16
N ASN A 124 -0.78 12.41 15.58
CA ASN A 124 -1.83 13.25 15.00
C ASN A 124 -1.60 13.49 13.50
N SER A 125 -0.38 13.80 13.09
CA SER A 125 -0.05 13.98 11.67
C SER A 125 -0.30 12.70 10.84
N LEU A 126 0.02 11.52 11.37
CA LEU A 126 -0.25 10.24 10.70
C LEU A 126 -1.75 9.92 10.62
N LEU A 127 -2.53 10.28 11.65
CA LEU A 127 -3.99 10.18 11.64
C LEU A 127 -4.62 11.12 10.60
N GLU A 128 -4.20 12.39 10.56
CA GLU A 128 -4.67 13.39 9.58
C GLU A 128 -4.36 12.96 8.14
N LYS A 129 -3.19 12.34 7.91
CA LYS A 129 -2.83 11.78 6.61
C LYS A 129 -3.59 10.48 6.30
N GLY A 130 -4.33 9.94 7.26
CA GLY A 130 -5.07 8.71 7.14
C GLY A 130 -4.20 7.46 7.00
N LEU A 131 -2.92 7.49 7.41
CA LEU A 131 -2.01 6.35 7.34
C LEU A 131 -2.20 5.37 8.48
N ILE A 132 -2.62 5.86 9.63
CA ILE A 132 -3.00 5.07 10.81
C ILE A 132 -4.44 5.36 11.19
N LYS A 133 -5.02 4.49 11.99
CA LYS A 133 -6.36 4.62 12.55
C LYS A 133 -6.38 4.24 14.02
N ILE A 134 -7.39 4.72 14.74
CA ILE A 134 -7.70 4.28 16.10
C ILE A 134 -8.53 3.00 16.00
N LEU A 135 -8.04 1.91 16.61
CA LEU A 135 -8.70 0.63 16.66
C LEU A 135 -9.70 0.53 17.82
N GLY A 136 -9.50 1.34 18.87
CA GLY A 136 -10.30 1.36 20.07
C GLY A 136 -9.52 1.92 21.26
N ARG A 137 -9.90 1.50 22.46
CA ARG A 137 -9.23 1.84 23.73
C ARG A 137 -8.85 0.57 24.46
N LYS A 138 -7.67 0.57 25.10
CA LYS A 138 -7.21 -0.56 25.92
C LYS A 138 -7.98 -0.54 27.25
N GLU A 139 -8.46 -1.68 27.71
CA GLU A 139 -9.21 -1.83 28.97
C GLU A 139 -8.26 -1.88 30.19
N VAL A 140 -7.51 -0.81 30.41
CA VAL A 140 -6.59 -0.59 31.52
C VAL A 140 -6.77 0.81 32.07
N ALA A 141 -6.20 1.12 33.23
CA ALA A 141 -6.24 2.46 33.83
C ALA A 141 -5.81 3.53 32.81
N GLY A 142 -6.58 4.63 32.71
CA GLY A 142 -6.38 5.68 31.72
C GLY A 142 -6.97 5.39 30.34
N ARG A 143 -7.46 4.19 30.04
CA ARG A 143 -8.12 3.77 28.79
C ARG A 143 -7.46 4.35 27.53
N PRO A 144 -6.13 4.13 27.32
CA PRO A 144 -5.40 4.75 26.23
C PRO A 144 -5.92 4.29 24.87
N LEU A 145 -5.77 5.18 23.86
CA LEU A 145 -6.10 4.87 22.48
C LEU A 145 -5.14 3.82 21.93
N VAL A 146 -5.69 2.89 21.15
CA VAL A 146 -4.96 1.83 20.45
C VAL A 146 -4.89 2.18 18.96
N TYR A 147 -3.71 2.14 18.40
CA TYR A 147 -3.41 2.51 17.02
C TYR A 147 -3.11 1.28 16.16
N GLY A 148 -3.42 1.40 14.88
CA GLY A 148 -3.04 0.43 13.85
C GLY A 148 -3.03 1.09 12.47
N SER A 149 -2.52 0.38 11.48
CA SER A 149 -2.50 0.83 10.09
C SER A 149 -3.91 0.95 9.51
N SER A 150 -4.08 1.86 8.57
CA SER A 150 -5.32 2.05 7.83
C SER A 150 -5.29 1.31 6.48
N LYS A 151 -6.43 1.26 5.78
CA LYS A 151 -6.50 0.81 4.38
C LYS A 151 -5.66 1.70 3.45
N ARG A 152 -5.72 3.02 3.68
CA ARG A 152 -4.93 3.98 2.91
C ARG A 152 -3.42 3.74 3.00
N PHE A 153 -2.93 3.22 4.13
CA PHE A 153 -1.54 2.77 4.25
C PHE A 153 -1.25 1.68 3.22
N LEU A 154 -2.06 0.63 3.15
CA LEU A 154 -1.88 -0.46 2.17
C LEU A 154 -1.94 0.07 0.73
N GLU A 155 -2.89 0.97 0.44
CA GLU A 155 -3.01 1.60 -0.87
C GLU A 155 -1.76 2.40 -1.25
N ILE A 156 -1.24 3.25 -0.35
CA ILE A 156 -0.08 4.11 -0.63
C ILE A 156 1.18 3.29 -0.82
N PHE A 157 1.39 2.28 0.03
CA PHE A 157 2.57 1.42 -0.04
C PHE A 157 2.44 0.27 -1.05
N GLY A 158 1.27 0.11 -1.68
CA GLY A 158 1.04 -0.91 -2.70
C GLY A 158 1.04 -2.33 -2.15
N LEU A 159 0.62 -2.50 -0.91
CA LEU A 159 0.60 -3.79 -0.21
C LEU A 159 -0.77 -4.46 -0.38
N ARG A 160 -0.78 -5.75 -0.69
CA ARG A 160 -2.00 -6.56 -0.74
C ARG A 160 -2.67 -6.64 0.64
N ASP A 161 -1.87 -6.88 1.65
CA ASP A 161 -2.26 -6.95 3.06
C ASP A 161 -0.99 -6.77 3.94
N LEU A 162 -1.15 -6.86 5.26
CA LEU A 162 -0.02 -6.69 6.19
C LEU A 162 1.01 -7.82 6.12
N SER A 163 0.64 -9.00 5.62
CA SER A 163 1.58 -10.11 5.46
C SER A 163 2.58 -9.88 4.32
N ALA A 164 2.29 -8.92 3.43
CA ALA A 164 3.20 -8.49 2.37
C ALA A 164 4.30 -7.52 2.86
N LEU A 165 4.31 -7.17 4.14
CA LEU A 165 5.41 -6.39 4.73
C LEU A 165 6.69 -7.25 4.80
N PRO A 166 7.85 -6.67 4.44
CA PRO A 166 9.12 -7.37 4.60
C PRO A 166 9.38 -7.72 6.06
N THR A 167 9.95 -8.87 6.30
CA THR A 167 10.46 -9.24 7.63
C THR A 167 11.66 -8.37 8.01
N LEU A 168 12.01 -8.32 9.31
CA LEU A 168 13.20 -7.58 9.75
C LEU A 168 14.49 -8.07 9.06
N GLN A 169 14.61 -9.38 8.82
CA GLN A 169 15.74 -9.96 8.10
C GLN A 169 15.81 -9.52 6.64
N GLU A 170 14.66 -9.46 5.96
CA GLU A 170 14.58 -8.95 4.59
C GLU A 170 14.88 -7.45 4.51
N LEU A 171 14.49 -6.66 5.53
CA LEU A 171 14.84 -5.24 5.61
C LEU A 171 16.34 -5.03 5.78
N ASP A 172 17.02 -5.83 6.61
CA ASP A 172 18.45 -5.77 6.79
C ASP A 172 19.19 -6.14 5.49
N ALA A 173 18.75 -7.19 4.79
CA ALA A 173 19.29 -7.56 3.49
C ALA A 173 19.06 -6.50 2.39
N LEU A 174 17.95 -5.76 2.43
CA LEU A 174 17.69 -4.63 1.51
C LEU A 174 18.64 -3.46 1.79
N ARG A 175 18.89 -3.13 3.06
CA ARG A 175 19.83 -2.07 3.46
C ARG A 175 21.27 -2.37 3.01
N GLU A 176 21.69 -3.62 3.13
CA GLU A 176 23.02 -4.04 2.66
C GLU A 176 23.17 -3.90 1.15
N ARG A 177 22.13 -4.19 0.38
CA ARG A 177 22.11 -4.01 -1.09
C ARG A 177 22.14 -2.53 -1.49
N GLU A 178 21.29 -1.70 -0.89
CA GLU A 178 21.28 -0.26 -1.17
C GLU A 178 22.62 0.42 -0.80
N GLY A 179 23.23 0.01 0.31
CA GLY A 179 24.57 0.49 0.70
C GLY A 179 25.66 0.10 -0.28
N SER A 180 25.58 -1.09 -0.88
CA SER A 180 26.56 -1.53 -1.89
C SER A 180 26.32 -0.86 -3.27
N GLU A 181 25.08 -0.59 -3.67
CA GLU A 181 24.76 0.12 -4.90
C GLU A 181 25.19 1.60 -4.86
N GLN A 182 24.99 2.29 -3.74
CA GLN A 182 25.47 3.67 -3.55
C GLN A 182 26.99 3.79 -3.59
N GLN A 183 27.71 2.83 -3.01
CA GLN A 183 29.20 2.80 -3.10
C GLN A 183 29.70 2.57 -4.53
N VAL A 184 28.98 1.80 -5.33
CA VAL A 184 29.35 1.56 -6.74
C VAL A 184 29.07 2.79 -7.60
N GLU A 185 27.94 3.51 -7.36
CA GLU A 185 27.65 4.77 -8.06
C GLU A 185 28.66 5.87 -7.72
N GLU A 186 29.05 6.05 -6.46
CA GLU A 186 30.07 7.02 -6.07
C GLU A 186 31.43 6.74 -6.71
N LEU A 187 31.83 5.47 -6.87
CA LEU A 187 33.08 5.09 -7.52
C LEU A 187 33.06 5.27 -9.05
N THR A 188 31.89 5.29 -9.68
CA THR A 188 31.74 5.49 -11.14
C THR A 188 31.56 6.95 -11.52
N GLU A 189 31.29 7.87 -10.60
CA GLU A 189 31.23 9.31 -10.86
C GLU A 189 32.60 10.01 -10.67
N GLU A 190 33.61 9.33 -10.10
CA GLU A 190 34.98 9.85 -9.92
C GLU A 190 35.95 9.49 -11.05
N GLU A 191 35.52 8.75 -12.09
CA GLU A 191 36.31 8.49 -13.31
C GLU A 191 35.81 9.35 -14.48
#